data_b31a30771455d055af9aa1cb44d8db5b
#
_entry.id   b31a30771455d055af9aa1cb44d8db5b
#
_cell.length_a   1.000
_cell.length_b   1.000
_cell.length_c   1.000
_cell.angle_alpha   90.00
_cell.angle_beta   90.00
_cell.angle_gamma   90.00
#
_symmetry.space_group_name_H-M   'P 1'
#
loop_
_entity.id
_entity.type
_entity.pdbx_description
1 polymer ?
#
loop_
_entity_poly.entity_id
_entity_poly.type
_entity_poly.pdbx_seq_one_letter_code
_entity_poly.pdbx_strand_id
1 'polypeptide(L)'
;MRWSDERGAVGGIEVLPFAFLVFVAGTLLLANAWAVVEGKVAASAAAREAARAYVESPGPADAALDEAAAAARAAIEGHGRDPGRMRLESVEPLSFSRCARATFEVRYSVATVNVPWIGAFGSGLVTTTARHSEVVDPYRSGVPLDAGTEGAGCDA
;
A
#
# COMPACT_ATOMS: atom_id res chain seq x y z
N MET A 1 -57.18 -30.61 29.89
CA MET A 1 -56.46 -29.32 29.69
C MET A 1 -54.99 -29.60 29.61
N ARG A 2 -54.41 -29.51 28.41
CA ARG A 2 -52.95 -29.64 28.20
C ARG A 2 -52.35 -28.26 28.36
N TRP A 3 -51.53 -28.07 29.37
CA TRP A 3 -50.68 -26.91 29.52
C TRP A 3 -49.61 -27.00 28.46
N SER A 4 -49.67 -26.13 27.47
CA SER A 4 -48.59 -25.97 26.48
C SER A 4 -47.34 -25.53 27.20
N ASP A 5 -46.30 -26.30 27.04
CA ASP A 5 -44.98 -26.04 27.62
C ASP A 5 -44.31 -24.85 26.91
N GLU A 6 -44.48 -23.64 27.47
CA GLU A 6 -43.92 -22.38 26.94
C GLU A 6 -42.44 -22.19 27.27
N ARG A 7 -41.72 -23.28 27.58
CA ARG A 7 -40.29 -23.23 27.94
C ARG A 7 -39.36 -22.90 26.76
N GLY A 8 -39.87 -22.85 25.54
CA GLY A 8 -39.10 -22.56 24.36
C GLY A 8 -38.89 -21.06 24.04
N ALA A 9 -39.69 -20.16 24.62
CA ALA A 9 -39.69 -18.75 24.25
C ALA A 9 -38.69 -17.89 24.99
N VAL A 10 -38.19 -18.35 26.12
CA VAL A 10 -37.26 -17.57 26.95
C VAL A 10 -35.79 -17.68 26.46
N GLY A 11 -35.44 -18.79 25.78
CA GLY A 11 -34.08 -18.99 25.24
C GLY A 11 -33.73 -18.15 23.98
N GLY A 12 -34.73 -17.49 23.36
CA GLY A 12 -34.49 -16.72 22.12
C GLY A 12 -33.99 -15.29 22.34
N ILE A 13 -34.35 -14.67 23.47
CA ILE A 13 -33.99 -13.28 23.76
C ILE A 13 -32.51 -13.12 24.10
N GLU A 14 -31.88 -14.13 24.68
CA GLU A 14 -30.45 -14.11 24.99
C GLU A 14 -29.56 -14.20 23.75
N VAL A 15 -30.06 -14.78 22.66
CA VAL A 15 -29.33 -14.90 21.39
C VAL A 15 -29.21 -13.55 20.65
N LEU A 16 -30.18 -12.66 20.80
CA LEU A 16 -30.18 -11.38 20.12
C LEU A 16 -29.00 -10.48 20.45
N PRO A 17 -28.66 -10.22 21.74
CA PRO A 17 -27.49 -9.39 22.06
C PRO A 17 -26.17 -10.05 21.63
N PHE A 18 -26.08 -11.37 21.71
CA PHE A 18 -24.90 -12.10 21.23
C PHE A 18 -24.75 -12.01 19.70
N ALA A 19 -25.85 -12.22 18.95
CA ALA A 19 -25.85 -12.10 17.50
C ALA A 19 -25.50 -10.66 17.05
N PHE A 20 -26.03 -9.65 17.75
CA PHE A 20 -25.71 -8.25 17.51
C PHE A 20 -24.21 -7.97 17.75
N LEU A 21 -23.64 -8.46 18.85
CA LEU A 21 -22.23 -8.31 19.17
C LEU A 21 -21.33 -8.95 18.09
N VAL A 22 -21.67 -10.17 17.68
CA VAL A 22 -20.95 -10.89 16.61
C VAL A 22 -21.04 -10.14 15.29
N PHE A 23 -22.21 -9.62 14.96
CA PHE A 23 -22.43 -8.83 13.75
C PHE A 23 -21.59 -7.53 13.77
N VAL A 24 -21.61 -6.78 14.85
CA VAL A 24 -20.80 -5.54 14.98
C VAL A 24 -19.31 -5.85 14.91
N ALA A 25 -18.84 -6.85 15.65
CA ALA A 25 -17.42 -7.24 15.64
C ALA A 25 -17.00 -7.71 14.24
N GLY A 26 -17.81 -8.52 13.56
CA GLY A 26 -17.57 -8.99 12.20
C GLY A 26 -17.49 -7.84 11.19
N THR A 27 -18.41 -6.88 11.28
CA THR A 27 -18.42 -5.70 10.42
C THR A 27 -17.17 -4.83 10.63
N LEU A 28 -16.75 -4.61 11.87
CA LEU A 28 -15.52 -3.85 12.18
C LEU A 28 -14.28 -4.55 11.67
N LEU A 29 -14.18 -5.88 11.83
CA LEU A 29 -13.07 -6.67 11.29
C LEU A 29 -13.01 -6.57 9.76
N LEU A 30 -14.15 -6.70 9.10
CA LEU A 30 -14.23 -6.60 7.63
C LEU A 30 -13.83 -5.20 7.14
N ALA A 31 -14.31 -4.14 7.81
CA ALA A 31 -13.95 -2.76 7.47
C ALA A 31 -12.44 -2.50 7.63
N ASN A 32 -11.82 -3.03 8.70
CA ASN A 32 -10.39 -2.93 8.91
C ASN A 32 -9.59 -3.71 7.85
N ALA A 33 -10.01 -4.94 7.54
CA ALA A 33 -9.38 -5.74 6.48
C ALA A 33 -9.44 -5.02 5.12
N TRP A 34 -10.60 -4.45 4.78
CA TRP A 34 -10.77 -3.68 3.56
C TRP A 34 -9.85 -2.46 3.51
N ALA A 35 -9.76 -1.69 4.60
CA ALA A 35 -8.87 -0.54 4.67
C ALA A 35 -7.38 -0.90 4.43
N VAL A 36 -6.94 -2.07 4.92
CA VAL A 36 -5.59 -2.58 4.68
C VAL A 36 -5.38 -2.97 3.22
N VAL A 37 -6.36 -3.66 2.60
CA VAL A 37 -6.31 -4.03 1.18
C VAL A 37 -6.20 -2.79 0.30
N GLU A 38 -7.06 -1.79 0.51
CA GLU A 38 -7.01 -0.54 -0.24
C GLU A 38 -5.70 0.23 -0.01
N GLY A 39 -5.18 0.25 1.23
CA GLY A 39 -3.88 0.83 1.54
C GLY A 39 -2.74 0.15 0.77
N LYS A 40 -2.81 -1.19 0.62
CA LYS A 40 -1.85 -1.96 -0.17
C LYS A 40 -1.94 -1.64 -1.66
N VAL A 41 -3.15 -1.47 -2.20
CA VAL A 41 -3.37 -1.08 -3.60
C VAL A 41 -2.79 0.32 -3.86
N ALA A 42 -3.09 1.29 -3.00
CA ALA A 42 -2.55 2.64 -3.10
C ALA A 42 -1.01 2.67 -3.02
N ALA A 43 -0.42 1.93 -2.06
CA ALA A 43 1.04 1.81 -1.94
C ALA A 43 1.67 1.17 -3.19
N SER A 44 1.01 0.16 -3.78
CA SER A 44 1.49 -0.48 -5.01
C SER A 44 1.43 0.46 -6.22
N ALA A 45 0.37 1.26 -6.35
CA ALA A 45 0.26 2.29 -7.38
C ALA A 45 1.37 3.35 -7.20
N ALA A 46 1.57 3.84 -5.97
CA ALA A 46 2.60 4.83 -5.67
C ALA A 46 4.01 4.34 -5.96
N ALA A 47 4.34 3.07 -5.63
CA ALA A 47 5.65 2.50 -5.95
C ALA A 47 5.90 2.41 -7.46
N ARG A 48 4.84 2.07 -8.22
CA ARG A 48 4.90 1.99 -9.69
C ARG A 48 5.09 3.37 -10.32
N GLU A 49 4.29 4.35 -9.90
CA GLU A 49 4.40 5.72 -10.44
C GLU A 49 5.72 6.37 -10.05
N ALA A 50 6.27 6.10 -8.85
CA ALA A 50 7.60 6.55 -8.47
C ALA A 50 8.69 6.00 -9.39
N ALA A 51 8.70 4.68 -9.61
CA ALA A 51 9.69 4.05 -10.47
C ALA A 51 9.61 4.56 -11.91
N ARG A 52 8.39 4.67 -12.44
CA ARG A 52 8.13 5.21 -13.77
C ARG A 52 8.60 6.65 -13.92
N ALA A 53 8.19 7.54 -13.00
CA ALA A 53 8.58 8.95 -13.05
C ALA A 53 10.10 9.12 -12.97
N TYR A 54 10.77 8.32 -12.13
CA TYR A 54 12.22 8.33 -12.05
C TYR A 54 12.89 7.97 -13.37
N VAL A 55 12.50 6.83 -13.98
CA VAL A 55 13.14 6.39 -15.22
C VAL A 55 12.77 7.24 -16.44
N GLU A 56 11.64 7.92 -16.42
CA GLU A 56 11.18 8.81 -17.49
C GLU A 56 11.62 10.28 -17.31
N SER A 57 12.19 10.67 -16.16
CA SER A 57 12.54 12.06 -15.87
C SER A 57 13.57 12.61 -16.87
N PRO A 58 13.36 13.77 -17.48
CA PRO A 58 14.30 14.39 -18.39
C PRO A 58 15.48 15.08 -17.68
N GLY A 59 15.39 15.20 -16.37
CA GLY A 59 16.33 15.94 -15.54
C GLY A 59 17.54 15.12 -15.08
N PRO A 60 18.44 15.74 -14.30
CA PRO A 60 19.50 15.04 -13.59
C PRO A 60 18.90 14.15 -12.48
N ALA A 61 19.72 13.29 -11.88
CA ALA A 61 19.29 12.27 -10.92
C ALA A 61 18.54 12.81 -9.69
N ASP A 62 18.90 13.98 -9.21
CA ASP A 62 18.23 14.68 -8.09
C ASP A 62 16.81 15.14 -8.49
N ALA A 63 16.67 15.75 -9.66
CA ALA A 63 15.34 16.12 -10.18
C ALA A 63 14.47 14.88 -10.44
N ALA A 64 15.05 13.79 -10.91
CA ALA A 64 14.34 12.52 -11.11
C ALA A 64 13.79 11.95 -9.79
N LEU A 65 14.54 12.10 -8.68
CA LEU A 65 14.06 11.70 -7.35
C LEU A 65 12.90 12.56 -6.86
N ASP A 66 12.96 13.87 -7.10
CA ASP A 66 11.87 14.79 -6.73
C ASP A 66 10.60 14.50 -7.53
N GLU A 67 10.73 14.22 -8.82
CA GLU A 67 9.62 13.80 -9.68
C GLU A 67 9.03 12.45 -9.23
N ALA A 68 9.87 11.47 -8.91
CA ALA A 68 9.42 10.19 -8.37
C ALA A 68 8.63 10.36 -7.05
N ALA A 69 9.13 11.22 -6.16
CA ALA A 69 8.46 11.51 -4.90
C ALA A 69 7.12 12.24 -5.11
N ALA A 70 7.07 13.16 -6.06
CA ALA A 70 5.83 13.87 -6.42
C ALA A 70 4.80 12.92 -7.04
N ALA A 71 5.21 12.05 -7.96
CA ALA A 71 4.35 11.06 -8.60
C ALA A 71 3.78 10.05 -7.58
N ALA A 72 4.61 9.59 -6.66
CA ALA A 72 4.16 8.70 -5.58
C ALA A 72 3.08 9.35 -4.70
N ARG A 73 3.26 10.63 -4.32
CA ARG A 73 2.26 11.37 -3.53
C ARG A 73 0.96 11.55 -4.30
N ALA A 74 1.05 11.96 -5.57
CA ALA A 74 -0.12 12.12 -6.43
C ALA A 74 -0.89 10.80 -6.60
N ALA A 75 -0.21 9.67 -6.71
CA ALA A 75 -0.84 8.35 -6.76
C ALA A 75 -1.61 8.02 -5.47
N ILE A 76 -1.05 8.31 -4.29
CA ILE A 76 -1.73 8.13 -3.00
C ILE A 76 -2.98 9.02 -2.92
N GLU A 77 -2.86 10.30 -3.33
CA GLU A 77 -3.98 11.26 -3.36
C GLU A 77 -5.06 10.82 -4.34
N GLY A 78 -4.68 10.30 -5.51
CA GLY A 78 -5.60 9.74 -6.50
C GLY A 78 -6.45 8.58 -5.99
N HIS A 79 -5.96 7.85 -4.97
CA HIS A 79 -6.71 6.83 -4.24
C HIS A 79 -7.52 7.41 -3.06
N GLY A 80 -7.63 8.73 -2.92
CA GLY A 80 -8.34 9.39 -1.82
C GLY A 80 -7.66 9.21 -0.46
N ARG A 81 -6.33 9.01 -0.44
CA ARG A 81 -5.55 8.73 0.75
C ARG A 81 -4.62 9.89 1.09
N ASP A 82 -4.28 10.01 2.38
CA ASP A 82 -3.38 11.05 2.89
C ASP A 82 -1.91 10.71 2.54
N PRO A 83 -1.22 11.50 1.69
CA PRO A 83 0.17 11.26 1.32
C PRO A 83 1.14 11.48 2.49
N GLY A 84 0.74 12.19 3.55
CA GLY A 84 1.55 12.39 4.76
C GLY A 84 1.81 11.08 5.54
N ARG A 85 1.06 10.02 5.23
CA ARG A 85 1.23 8.68 5.82
C ARG A 85 2.11 7.75 4.98
N MET A 86 2.62 8.23 3.87
CA MET A 86 3.50 7.51 2.97
C MET A 86 4.97 7.81 3.29
N ARG A 87 5.80 6.77 3.18
CA ARG A 87 7.26 6.88 3.10
C ARG A 87 7.71 6.20 1.83
N LEU A 88 8.52 6.92 1.05
CA LEU A 88 9.15 6.42 -0.16
C LEU A 88 10.63 6.24 0.12
N GLU A 89 11.17 5.07 -0.17
CA GLU A 89 12.58 4.75 -0.02
C GLU A 89 13.08 4.02 -1.28
N SER A 90 14.32 4.27 -1.68
CA SER A 90 15.00 3.42 -2.67
C SER A 90 15.55 2.18 -1.97
N VAL A 91 15.37 1.01 -2.60
CA VAL A 91 15.83 -0.26 -2.01
C VAL A 91 17.34 -0.42 -2.17
N GLU A 92 17.90 0.15 -3.25
CA GLU A 92 19.32 0.10 -3.61
C GLU A 92 19.82 1.50 -3.94
N PRO A 93 21.14 1.74 -3.92
CA PRO A 93 21.71 2.98 -4.43
C PRO A 93 21.24 3.20 -5.87
N LEU A 94 20.58 4.33 -6.11
CA LEU A 94 20.04 4.66 -7.42
C LEU A 94 21.18 5.13 -8.33
N SER A 95 21.25 4.56 -9.52
CA SER A 95 22.08 5.04 -10.62
C SER A 95 21.16 5.57 -11.72
N PHE A 96 21.36 6.83 -12.14
CA PHE A 96 20.62 7.42 -13.26
C PHE A 96 21.45 7.25 -14.54
N SER A 97 21.55 5.99 -14.99
CA SER A 97 22.27 5.57 -16.19
C SER A 97 21.40 4.63 -17.02
N ARG A 98 21.72 4.49 -18.31
CA ARG A 98 21.02 3.54 -19.18
C ARG A 98 21.17 2.12 -18.63
N CYS A 99 20.11 1.32 -18.73
CA CYS A 99 20.03 -0.04 -18.20
C CYS A 99 20.08 -0.16 -16.67
N ALA A 100 20.27 0.95 -15.94
CA ALA A 100 20.19 0.93 -14.49
C ALA A 100 18.80 0.57 -14.02
N ARG A 101 18.69 -0.28 -13.00
CA ARG A 101 17.44 -0.64 -12.36
C ARG A 101 17.15 0.29 -11.20
N ALA A 102 15.99 0.91 -11.20
CA ALA A 102 15.48 1.71 -10.08
C ALA A 102 14.40 0.92 -9.35
N THR A 103 14.60 0.64 -8.06
CA THR A 103 13.64 -0.06 -7.21
C THR A 103 13.19 0.86 -6.08
N PHE A 104 11.90 1.13 -6.03
CA PHE A 104 11.29 1.93 -4.98
C PHE A 104 10.41 1.07 -4.07
N GLU A 105 10.50 1.33 -2.78
CA GLU A 105 9.64 0.79 -1.75
C GLU A 105 8.76 1.91 -1.18
N VAL A 106 7.47 1.67 -1.17
CA VAL A 106 6.48 2.54 -0.52
C VAL A 106 5.95 1.83 0.72
N ARG A 107 6.08 2.49 1.86
CA ARG A 107 5.43 2.10 3.12
C ARG A 107 4.28 3.07 3.39
N TYR A 108 3.10 2.52 3.58
CA TYR A 108 1.90 3.30 3.86
C TYR A 108 1.25 2.87 5.17
N SER A 109 1.03 3.84 6.06
CA SER A 109 0.40 3.60 7.36
C SER A 109 -1.11 3.76 7.24
N VAL A 110 -1.84 2.63 7.35
CA VAL A 110 -3.30 2.57 7.31
C VAL A 110 -3.85 2.77 8.71
N ALA A 111 -4.76 3.75 8.87
CA ALA A 111 -5.51 3.87 10.11
C ALA A 111 -6.56 2.76 10.20
N THR A 112 -6.56 2.04 11.30
CA THR A 112 -7.54 1.01 11.62
C THR A 112 -8.45 1.47 12.75
N VAL A 113 -9.70 1.03 12.74
CA VAL A 113 -10.65 1.30 13.82
C VAL A 113 -10.28 0.44 15.03
N ASN A 114 -10.08 1.08 16.18
CA ASN A 114 -9.80 0.38 17.41
C ASN A 114 -11.07 -0.31 17.92
N VAL A 115 -11.04 -1.63 18.09
CA VAL A 115 -12.17 -2.39 18.64
C VAL A 115 -11.99 -2.45 20.15
N PRO A 116 -12.90 -1.83 20.94
CA PRO A 116 -12.84 -1.93 22.42
C PRO A 116 -12.86 -3.41 22.83
N TRP A 117 -12.09 -3.78 23.83
CA TRP A 117 -11.96 -5.11 24.45
C TRP A 117 -11.19 -6.18 23.64
N ILE A 118 -10.90 -6.00 22.37
CA ILE A 118 -10.01 -6.90 21.62
C ILE A 118 -8.60 -6.29 21.59
N GLY A 119 -8.07 -5.96 22.71
CA GLY A 119 -6.91 -5.12 23.01
C GLY A 119 -5.61 -5.31 22.22
N ALA A 120 -5.53 -6.12 21.19
CA ALA A 120 -4.29 -6.38 20.45
C ALA A 120 -4.41 -6.25 18.93
N PHE A 121 -5.55 -5.87 18.40
CA PHE A 121 -5.62 -5.54 16.98
C PHE A 121 -5.17 -4.09 16.73
N GLY A 122 -3.90 -3.87 17.05
CA GLY A 122 -3.13 -2.75 16.56
C GLY A 122 -3.25 -1.47 17.36
N SER A 123 -2.13 -0.82 17.49
CA SER A 123 -1.94 0.58 17.87
C SER A 123 -2.66 1.59 16.95
N GLY A 124 -3.78 1.23 16.32
CA GLY A 124 -4.52 2.06 15.38
C GLY A 124 -3.84 2.30 14.02
N LEU A 125 -2.66 1.73 13.78
CA LEU A 125 -1.93 1.85 12.51
C LEU A 125 -1.39 0.49 12.07
N VAL A 126 -1.73 0.09 10.85
CA VAL A 126 -1.14 -1.07 10.16
C VAL A 126 -0.31 -0.55 8.99
N THR A 127 0.95 -0.94 8.90
CA THR A 127 1.81 -0.55 7.78
C THR A 127 1.73 -1.57 6.67
N THR A 128 1.41 -1.13 5.47
CA THR A 128 1.50 -1.90 4.23
C THR A 128 2.73 -1.49 3.46
N THR A 129 3.41 -2.45 2.82
CA THR A 129 4.61 -2.20 2.04
C THR A 129 4.42 -2.71 0.61
N ALA A 130 4.83 -1.92 -0.38
CA ALA A 130 4.84 -2.31 -1.78
C ALA A 130 6.18 -1.92 -2.42
N ARG A 131 6.66 -2.74 -3.36
CA ARG A 131 7.87 -2.48 -4.14
C ARG A 131 7.57 -2.56 -5.61
N HIS A 132 8.26 -1.73 -6.38
CA HIS A 132 8.25 -1.79 -7.83
C HIS A 132 9.62 -1.43 -8.38
N SER A 133 10.01 -2.10 -9.48
CA SER A 133 11.30 -1.88 -10.14
C SER A 133 11.07 -1.57 -11.60
N GLU A 134 11.78 -0.58 -12.11
CA GLU A 134 11.85 -0.27 -13.55
C GLU A 134 13.29 -0.09 -13.99
N VAL A 135 13.52 -0.23 -15.29
CA VAL A 135 14.85 -0.10 -15.90
C VAL A 135 14.86 1.13 -16.78
N VAL A 136 15.92 1.94 -16.67
CA VAL A 136 16.12 3.09 -17.56
C VAL A 136 16.36 2.59 -18.98
N ASP A 137 15.64 3.16 -19.95
CA ASP A 137 15.69 2.76 -21.35
C ASP A 137 17.14 2.79 -21.90
N PRO A 138 17.60 1.69 -22.55
CA PRO A 138 18.95 1.59 -23.12
C PRO A 138 19.21 2.62 -24.23
N TYR A 139 18.18 3.06 -24.93
CA TYR A 139 18.29 4.01 -26.05
C TYR A 139 18.04 5.46 -25.66
N ARG A 140 17.87 5.72 -24.36
CA ARG A 140 17.56 7.07 -23.88
C ARG A 140 18.71 8.03 -24.15
N SER A 141 18.40 9.13 -24.85
CA SER A 141 19.35 10.21 -25.09
C SER A 141 19.59 11.07 -23.84
N GLY A 142 20.81 11.56 -23.67
CA GLY A 142 21.16 12.46 -22.56
C GLY A 142 21.48 11.77 -21.23
N VAL A 143 21.39 10.45 -21.15
CA VAL A 143 21.71 9.67 -19.95
C VAL A 143 23.01 8.89 -20.20
N PRO A 144 23.98 8.88 -19.27
CA PRO A 144 25.23 8.13 -19.42
C PRO A 144 24.97 6.62 -19.53
N LEU A 145 25.86 5.91 -20.21
CA LEU A 145 25.90 4.44 -20.17
C LEU A 145 26.40 4.01 -18.79
N ASP A 146 25.83 2.95 -18.25
CA ASP A 146 26.39 2.32 -17.05
C ASP A 146 27.70 1.64 -17.41
N ALA A 147 28.73 1.80 -16.58
CA ALA A 147 30.11 1.35 -16.85
C ALA A 147 30.23 -0.19 -17.03
N GLY A 148 29.17 -0.96 -16.79
CA GLY A 148 29.11 -2.41 -16.95
C GLY A 148 28.42 -2.91 -18.23
N THR A 149 27.84 -2.03 -19.05
CA THR A 149 26.96 -2.41 -20.18
C THR A 149 27.47 -1.96 -21.55
N GLU A 150 28.79 -1.81 -21.72
CA GLU A 150 29.37 -1.53 -23.03
C GLU A 150 29.07 -2.69 -24.00
N GLY A 151 28.09 -2.53 -24.86
CA GLY A 151 27.87 -3.35 -26.07
C GLY A 151 26.73 -4.37 -26.05
N ALA A 152 25.99 -4.53 -24.97
CA ALA A 152 24.79 -5.37 -24.92
C ALA A 152 23.57 -4.53 -24.51
N GLY A 153 22.39 -4.80 -25.08
CA GLY A 153 21.13 -4.31 -24.52
C GLY A 153 21.04 -4.69 -23.04
N CYS A 154 20.16 -4.03 -22.27
CA CYS A 154 19.98 -4.34 -20.85
C CYS A 154 19.60 -5.81 -20.69
N ASP A 155 20.58 -6.68 -20.46
CA ASP A 155 20.33 -8.08 -20.16
C ASP A 155 19.67 -8.15 -18.78
N ALA A 156 18.43 -8.60 -18.77
CA ALA A 156 17.57 -8.71 -17.60
C ALA A 156 17.91 -9.95 -16.77
#